data_b2323850a0b43dc4cd343aee68d8851b
#
_entry.id   b2323850a0b43dc4cd343aee68d8851b
#
_cell.length_a   1.000
_cell.length_b   1.000
_cell.length_c   1.000
_cell.angle_alpha   90.00
_cell.angle_beta   90.00
_cell.angle_gamma   90.00
#
_symmetry.space_group_name_H-M   'P 1'
#
loop_
_entity.id
_entity.type
_entity.pdbx_description
1 polymer ?
#
loop_
_entity_poly.entity_id
_entity_poly.type
_entity_poly.pdbx_seq_one_letter_code
_entity_poly.pdbx_strand_id
1 'polypeptide(L)'
;MLVEVIACTSADAEVARDAGADRVELCLAIEVGGLTPYVETIEQIGALAPFPVVVMVRPQPGGFVNQVDQILRQIDGILSLGLSNIEIITGAMNQDNTLDLIAMKAIREGTKGTTLACHRCFDQTPDPRQALEQLIDLGFDRVLTSGQAMTAPEGAETIASLVEQARDRIEIIAGSGIRPHNVQELIRRTGVTQVHASCFDEPRSELEGSHYGQMKRVAPEKVVDLVVVANS
;
A
#
# COMPACT_ATOMS: atom_id res chain seq x y z
N MET A 1 0.11 -13.66 10.63
CA MET A 1 0.40 -12.27 10.26
C MET A 1 0.43 -12.16 8.76
N LEU A 2 -0.25 -11.19 8.13
CA LEU A 2 -0.15 -10.97 6.69
C LEU A 2 1.00 -9.98 6.41
N VAL A 3 1.91 -10.36 5.50
CA VAL A 3 3.04 -9.54 5.07
C VAL A 3 2.83 -9.11 3.63
N GLU A 4 2.64 -7.80 3.43
CA GLU A 4 2.57 -7.16 2.13
C GLU A 4 3.91 -6.53 1.77
N VAL A 5 4.42 -6.80 0.56
CA VAL A 5 5.72 -6.30 0.09
C VAL A 5 5.52 -5.38 -1.12
N ILE A 6 6.24 -4.26 -1.14
CA ILE A 6 6.23 -3.34 -2.29
C ILE A 6 6.99 -3.98 -3.45
N ALA A 7 6.37 -3.97 -4.64
CA ALA A 7 6.97 -4.38 -5.90
C ALA A 7 6.88 -3.24 -6.93
N CYS A 8 7.93 -3.03 -7.71
CA CYS A 8 7.95 -2.03 -8.78
C CYS A 8 7.91 -2.65 -10.18
N THR A 9 8.09 -3.96 -10.27
CA THR A 9 8.08 -4.74 -11.52
C THR A 9 7.36 -6.09 -11.30
N SER A 10 6.99 -6.76 -12.38
CA SER A 10 6.46 -8.13 -12.31
C SER A 10 7.48 -9.10 -11.70
N ALA A 11 8.77 -8.95 -12.03
CA ALA A 11 9.84 -9.75 -11.46
C ALA A 11 9.98 -9.54 -9.94
N ASP A 12 9.83 -8.31 -9.43
CA ASP A 12 9.83 -8.06 -7.98
C ASP A 12 8.65 -8.75 -7.29
N ALA A 13 7.47 -8.76 -7.93
CA ALA A 13 6.29 -9.43 -7.40
C ALA A 13 6.46 -10.96 -7.36
N GLU A 14 7.07 -11.56 -8.39
CA GLU A 14 7.42 -12.98 -8.40
C GLU A 14 8.40 -13.32 -7.27
N VAL A 15 9.47 -12.55 -7.11
CA VAL A 15 10.44 -12.72 -6.04
C VAL A 15 9.79 -12.61 -4.66
N ALA A 16 8.92 -11.63 -4.45
CA ALA A 16 8.23 -11.45 -3.18
C ALA A 16 7.31 -12.64 -2.86
N ARG A 17 6.51 -13.11 -3.85
CA ARG A 17 5.65 -14.29 -3.73
C ARG A 17 6.47 -15.55 -3.37
N ASP A 18 7.52 -15.81 -4.13
CA ASP A 18 8.34 -17.03 -3.98
C ASP A 18 9.12 -17.03 -2.65
N ALA A 19 9.39 -15.84 -2.11
CA ALA A 19 10.00 -15.64 -0.80
C ALA A 19 8.99 -15.66 0.38
N GLY A 20 7.69 -15.89 0.10
CA GLY A 20 6.67 -16.11 1.12
C GLY A 20 5.87 -14.88 1.55
N ALA A 21 5.92 -13.79 0.80
CA ALA A 21 4.97 -12.69 1.02
C ALA A 21 3.53 -13.17 0.76
N ASP A 22 2.58 -12.66 1.51
CA ASP A 22 1.15 -13.01 1.35
C ASP A 22 0.48 -12.18 0.24
N ARG A 23 1.01 -10.99 -0.04
CA ARG A 23 0.48 -10.04 -1.01
C ARG A 23 1.58 -9.06 -1.43
N VAL A 24 1.46 -8.46 -2.60
CA VAL A 24 2.29 -7.33 -2.99
C VAL A 24 1.46 -6.08 -3.26
N GLU A 25 2.06 -4.90 -2.99
CA GLU A 25 1.60 -3.64 -3.54
C GLU A 25 2.46 -3.31 -4.76
N LEU A 26 1.82 -3.23 -5.93
CA LEU A 26 2.48 -2.84 -7.17
C LEU A 26 2.39 -1.33 -7.36
N CYS A 27 3.53 -0.67 -7.44
CA CYS A 27 3.62 0.76 -7.71
C CYS A 27 4.80 1.11 -8.61
N LEU A 28 4.75 2.25 -9.25
CA LEU A 28 5.86 2.87 -9.99
C LEU A 28 6.45 4.02 -9.17
N ALA A 29 7.71 4.40 -9.40
CA ALA A 29 8.34 5.60 -8.83
C ALA A 29 8.20 5.70 -7.29
N ILE A 30 8.68 4.66 -6.60
CA ILE A 30 8.61 4.57 -5.13
C ILE A 30 9.30 5.74 -4.41
N GLU A 31 10.28 6.38 -5.04
CA GLU A 31 11.01 7.55 -4.52
C GLU A 31 10.13 8.79 -4.34
N VAL A 32 9.01 8.85 -5.04
CA VAL A 32 7.99 9.91 -4.85
C VAL A 32 6.73 9.40 -4.11
N GLY A 33 6.84 8.24 -3.47
CA GLY A 33 5.78 7.64 -2.66
C GLY A 33 4.83 6.72 -3.43
N GLY A 34 5.22 6.23 -4.58
CA GLY A 34 4.45 5.31 -5.41
C GLY A 34 3.45 6.01 -6.34
N LEU A 35 3.47 5.65 -7.60
CA LEU A 35 2.53 6.09 -8.64
C LEU A 35 1.86 4.87 -9.28
N THR A 36 0.82 5.11 -10.07
CA THR A 36 0.14 4.06 -10.85
C THR A 36 1.12 3.37 -11.79
N PRO A 37 1.22 2.04 -11.76
CA PRO A 37 2.07 1.27 -12.67
C PRO A 37 1.60 1.37 -14.11
N TYR A 38 2.48 1.02 -15.05
CA TYR A 38 2.10 0.87 -16.45
C TYR A 38 1.14 -0.32 -16.62
N VAL A 39 0.21 -0.19 -17.56
CA VAL A 39 -0.80 -1.23 -17.85
C VAL A 39 -0.14 -2.56 -18.21
N GLU A 40 0.93 -2.53 -18.99
CA GLU A 40 1.69 -3.71 -19.37
C GLU A 40 2.28 -4.46 -18.17
N THR A 41 2.70 -3.74 -17.13
CA THR A 41 3.18 -4.35 -15.89
C THR A 41 2.04 -5.00 -15.11
N ILE A 42 0.86 -4.36 -15.09
CA ILE A 42 -0.34 -4.90 -14.44
C ILE A 42 -0.82 -6.16 -15.17
N GLU A 43 -0.81 -6.18 -16.50
CA GLU A 43 -1.15 -7.37 -17.30
C GLU A 43 -0.23 -8.55 -17.01
N GLN A 44 1.09 -8.30 -16.94
CA GLN A 44 2.07 -9.34 -16.60
C GLN A 44 1.82 -9.97 -15.23
N ILE A 45 1.39 -9.16 -14.26
CA ILE A 45 1.09 -9.62 -12.89
C ILE A 45 -0.18 -10.48 -12.84
N GLY A 46 -1.09 -10.35 -13.78
CA GLY A 46 -2.23 -11.25 -13.90
C GLY A 46 -1.84 -12.74 -13.97
N ALA A 47 -0.66 -13.04 -14.50
CA ALA A 47 -0.12 -14.41 -14.52
C ALA A 47 0.23 -14.97 -13.12
N LEU A 48 0.29 -14.13 -12.09
CA LEU A 48 0.55 -14.57 -10.71
C LEU A 48 -0.71 -15.07 -9.99
N ALA A 49 -1.88 -14.99 -10.62
CA ALA A 49 -3.12 -15.46 -10.00
C ALA A 49 -2.99 -16.91 -9.46
N PRO A 50 -3.50 -17.23 -8.27
CA PRO A 50 -4.39 -16.41 -7.43
C PRO A 50 -3.67 -15.46 -6.42
N PHE A 51 -2.36 -15.26 -6.53
CA PHE A 51 -1.60 -14.43 -5.61
C PHE A 51 -2.11 -12.97 -5.64
N PRO A 52 -2.52 -12.38 -4.49
CA PRO A 52 -3.13 -11.06 -4.45
C PRO A 52 -2.14 -9.94 -4.78
N VAL A 53 -2.57 -8.99 -5.60
CA VAL A 53 -1.80 -7.81 -5.99
C VAL A 53 -2.63 -6.55 -5.78
N VAL A 54 -2.17 -5.68 -4.89
CA VAL A 54 -2.75 -4.36 -4.67
C VAL A 54 -2.11 -3.38 -5.65
N VAL A 55 -2.89 -2.80 -6.53
CA VAL A 55 -2.39 -1.84 -7.52
C VAL A 55 -2.56 -0.42 -6.98
N MET A 56 -1.44 0.30 -6.85
CA MET A 56 -1.46 1.72 -6.53
C MET A 56 -2.13 2.51 -7.64
N VAL A 57 -3.15 3.29 -7.29
CA VAL A 57 -3.76 4.25 -8.21
C VAL A 57 -3.53 5.67 -7.69
N ARG A 58 -2.47 6.28 -8.16
CA ARG A 58 -2.05 7.65 -7.87
C ARG A 58 -1.45 8.24 -9.14
N PRO A 59 -2.18 9.12 -9.85
CA PRO A 59 -1.82 9.57 -11.19
C PRO A 59 -0.54 10.40 -11.29
N GLN A 60 -0.21 11.15 -10.23
CA GLN A 60 0.93 12.08 -10.24
C GLN A 60 1.54 12.27 -8.84
N PRO A 61 2.83 12.65 -8.72
CA PRO A 61 3.44 13.00 -7.45
C PRO A 61 2.90 14.31 -6.88
N GLY A 62 3.17 14.57 -5.61
CA GLY A 62 2.69 15.75 -4.89
C GLY A 62 1.43 15.47 -4.08
N GLY A 63 0.56 16.47 -3.95
CA GLY A 63 -0.67 16.37 -3.15
C GLY A 63 -1.70 15.41 -3.75
N PHE A 64 -2.75 15.16 -3.00
CA PHE A 64 -3.83 14.22 -3.35
C PHE A 64 -5.12 14.94 -3.77
N VAL A 65 -5.00 16.23 -4.10
CA VAL A 65 -6.13 17.13 -4.38
C VAL A 65 -6.41 17.18 -5.90
N ASN A 66 -7.68 17.27 -6.28
CA ASN A 66 -8.15 17.47 -7.66
C ASN A 66 -7.72 16.39 -8.67
N GLN A 67 -7.59 15.13 -8.25
CA GLN A 67 -7.15 14.03 -9.12
C GLN A 67 -8.25 12.99 -9.41
N VAL A 68 -9.47 13.19 -8.90
CA VAL A 68 -10.53 12.16 -8.91
C VAL A 68 -10.84 11.64 -10.33
N ASP A 69 -10.94 12.52 -11.33
CA ASP A 69 -11.24 12.10 -12.71
C ASP A 69 -10.12 11.23 -13.32
N GLN A 70 -8.86 11.50 -12.95
CA GLN A 70 -7.72 10.68 -13.39
C GLN A 70 -7.71 9.35 -12.67
N ILE A 71 -7.97 9.35 -11.35
CA ILE A 71 -8.07 8.13 -10.54
C ILE A 71 -9.16 7.22 -11.12
N LEU A 72 -10.37 7.74 -11.36
CA LEU A 72 -11.49 6.94 -11.90
C LEU A 72 -11.19 6.36 -13.27
N ARG A 73 -10.56 7.12 -14.18
CA ARG A 73 -10.15 6.60 -15.50
C ARG A 73 -9.10 5.49 -15.38
N GLN A 74 -8.16 5.62 -14.46
CA GLN A 74 -7.13 4.58 -14.24
C GLN A 74 -7.75 3.33 -13.61
N ILE A 75 -8.64 3.47 -12.63
CA ILE A 75 -9.40 2.35 -12.05
C ILE A 75 -10.17 1.60 -13.13
N ASP A 76 -10.93 2.31 -13.94
CA ASP A 76 -11.72 1.72 -15.04
C ASP A 76 -10.83 0.94 -16.01
N GLY A 77 -9.70 1.53 -16.42
CA GLY A 77 -8.71 0.86 -17.27
C GLY A 77 -8.14 -0.41 -16.62
N ILE A 78 -7.78 -0.37 -15.35
CA ILE A 78 -7.21 -1.52 -14.62
C ILE A 78 -8.25 -2.63 -14.48
N LEU A 79 -9.47 -2.31 -14.06
CA LEU A 79 -10.52 -3.30 -13.85
C LEU A 79 -11.03 -3.90 -15.16
N SER A 80 -10.95 -3.15 -16.27
CA SER A 80 -11.28 -3.63 -17.63
C SER A 80 -10.34 -4.73 -18.13
N LEU A 81 -9.18 -4.93 -17.51
CA LEU A 81 -8.29 -6.07 -17.80
C LEU A 81 -8.88 -7.41 -17.36
N GLY A 82 -9.88 -7.42 -16.48
CA GLY A 82 -10.56 -8.64 -16.02
C GLY A 82 -9.69 -9.58 -15.20
N LEU A 83 -8.63 -9.09 -14.57
CA LEU A 83 -7.71 -9.89 -13.75
C LEU A 83 -8.34 -10.18 -12.38
N SER A 84 -8.34 -11.44 -11.97
CA SER A 84 -9.06 -11.90 -10.76
C SER A 84 -8.32 -11.67 -9.45
N ASN A 85 -7.03 -11.33 -9.51
CA ASN A 85 -6.15 -11.18 -8.35
C ASN A 85 -5.82 -9.71 -8.02
N ILE A 86 -6.50 -8.75 -8.66
CA ILE A 86 -6.24 -7.32 -8.48
C ILE A 86 -7.11 -6.73 -7.39
N GLU A 87 -6.48 -5.99 -6.50
CA GLU A 87 -7.06 -5.10 -5.49
C GLU A 87 -6.59 -3.67 -5.78
N ILE A 88 -7.26 -2.65 -5.26
CA ILE A 88 -6.92 -1.24 -5.51
C ILE A 88 -6.52 -0.55 -4.20
N ILE A 89 -5.47 0.28 -4.27
CA ILE A 89 -5.13 1.22 -3.21
C ILE A 89 -5.04 2.64 -3.78
N THR A 90 -5.76 3.58 -3.17
CA THR A 90 -5.85 4.98 -3.62
C THR A 90 -6.35 5.90 -2.51
N GLY A 91 -6.52 7.17 -2.81
CA GLY A 91 -7.13 8.13 -1.89
C GLY A 91 -7.18 9.54 -2.50
N ALA A 92 -8.09 10.36 -2.00
CA ALA A 92 -8.29 11.73 -2.42
C ALA A 92 -8.52 12.64 -1.20
N MET A 93 -8.01 13.87 -1.27
CA MET A 93 -8.06 14.83 -0.17
C MET A 93 -8.52 16.21 -0.65
N ASN A 94 -9.08 16.96 0.27
CA ASN A 94 -9.33 18.39 0.14
C ASN A 94 -8.05 19.20 0.41
N GLN A 95 -8.08 20.50 0.10
CA GLN A 95 -6.96 21.42 0.33
C GLN A 95 -6.61 21.62 1.81
N ASP A 96 -7.55 21.33 2.72
CA ASP A 96 -7.39 21.41 4.17
C ASP A 96 -6.89 20.10 4.80
N ASN A 97 -6.44 19.17 3.97
CA ASN A 97 -5.99 17.82 4.35
C ASN A 97 -7.10 16.92 4.95
N THR A 98 -8.36 17.25 4.83
CA THR A 98 -9.44 16.29 5.11
C THR A 98 -9.63 15.33 3.92
N LEU A 99 -10.23 14.17 4.15
CA LEU A 99 -10.62 13.27 3.05
C LEU A 99 -11.68 13.95 2.17
N ASP A 100 -11.52 13.91 0.85
CA ASP A 100 -12.55 14.32 -0.09
C ASP A 100 -13.62 13.21 -0.18
N LEU A 101 -14.62 13.29 0.67
CA LEU A 101 -15.65 12.26 0.79
C LEU A 101 -16.47 12.07 -0.49
N ILE A 102 -16.61 13.12 -1.32
CA ILE A 102 -17.30 13.02 -2.61
C ILE A 102 -16.46 12.20 -3.58
N ALA A 103 -15.18 12.53 -3.69
CA ALA A 103 -14.24 11.77 -4.51
C ALA A 103 -14.09 10.34 -4.02
N MET A 104 -13.91 10.13 -2.70
CA MET A 104 -13.74 8.80 -2.10
C MET A 104 -14.98 7.92 -2.32
N LYS A 105 -16.19 8.49 -2.25
CA LYS A 105 -17.43 7.78 -2.57
C LYS A 105 -17.48 7.36 -4.04
N ALA A 106 -17.14 8.27 -4.97
CA ALA A 106 -17.07 7.94 -6.39
C ALA A 106 -16.04 6.84 -6.69
N ILE A 107 -14.89 6.88 -6.01
CA ILE A 107 -13.86 5.85 -6.09
C ILE A 107 -14.42 4.50 -5.61
N ARG A 108 -15.10 4.44 -4.46
CA ARG A 108 -15.72 3.19 -3.96
C ARG A 108 -16.77 2.64 -4.93
N GLU A 109 -17.57 3.51 -5.52
CA GLU A 109 -18.54 3.11 -6.53
C GLU A 109 -17.87 2.54 -7.79
N GLY A 110 -16.78 3.16 -8.25
CA GLY A 110 -15.97 2.71 -9.40
C GLY A 110 -15.20 1.41 -9.15
N THR A 111 -14.94 1.04 -7.90
CA THR A 111 -14.24 -0.21 -7.50
C THR A 111 -15.18 -1.27 -6.94
N LYS A 112 -16.50 -1.16 -7.21
CA LYS A 112 -17.48 -2.08 -6.65
C LYS A 112 -17.18 -3.54 -7.01
N GLY A 113 -17.10 -4.38 -5.99
CA GLY A 113 -16.74 -5.80 -6.13
C GLY A 113 -15.23 -6.09 -6.05
N THR A 114 -14.40 -5.05 -5.91
CA THR A 114 -12.94 -5.16 -5.72
C THR A 114 -12.56 -4.66 -4.33
N THR A 115 -11.59 -5.30 -3.68
CA THR A 115 -11.02 -4.82 -2.43
C THR A 115 -10.37 -3.45 -2.63
N LEU A 116 -10.72 -2.51 -1.77
CA LEU A 116 -10.26 -1.13 -1.84
C LEU A 116 -9.57 -0.70 -0.54
N ALA A 117 -8.33 -0.26 -0.65
CA ALA A 117 -7.56 0.31 0.44
C ALA A 117 -7.38 1.83 0.30
N CYS A 118 -7.32 2.53 1.41
CA CYS A 118 -6.85 3.92 1.44
C CYS A 118 -5.34 3.93 1.69
N HIS A 119 -4.58 4.61 0.81
CA HIS A 119 -3.14 4.75 0.95
C HIS A 119 -2.77 5.81 2.02
N ARG A 120 -1.48 6.06 2.19
CA ARG A 120 -0.93 6.94 3.23
C ARG A 120 -1.31 8.43 3.12
N CYS A 121 -2.21 8.85 2.21
CA CYS A 121 -2.84 10.15 2.35
C CYS A 121 -3.60 10.26 3.68
N PHE A 122 -4.07 9.14 4.22
CA PHE A 122 -4.65 9.05 5.55
C PHE A 122 -3.76 9.66 6.64
N ASP A 123 -2.44 9.49 6.55
CA ASP A 123 -1.49 10.03 7.51
C ASP A 123 -1.39 11.58 7.49
N GLN A 124 -1.97 12.23 6.47
CA GLN A 124 -2.01 13.70 6.37
C GLN A 124 -3.27 14.30 6.98
N THR A 125 -4.25 13.49 7.36
CA THR A 125 -5.51 13.99 7.90
C THR A 125 -5.33 14.63 9.28
N PRO A 126 -6.05 15.72 9.59
CA PRO A 126 -5.91 16.41 10.88
C PRO A 126 -6.46 15.58 12.06
N ASP A 127 -7.44 14.72 11.80
CA ASP A 127 -8.03 13.80 12.78
C ASP A 127 -8.13 12.39 12.19
N PRO A 128 -7.19 11.49 12.53
CA PRO A 128 -7.19 10.12 12.00
C PRO A 128 -8.35 9.28 12.50
N ARG A 129 -8.90 9.58 13.67
CA ARG A 129 -10.06 8.85 14.19
C ARG A 129 -11.33 9.19 13.41
N GLN A 130 -11.53 10.47 13.10
CA GLN A 130 -12.63 10.89 12.24
C GLN A 130 -12.47 10.33 10.83
N ALA A 131 -11.26 10.41 10.26
CA ALA A 131 -10.97 9.87 8.93
C ALA A 131 -11.21 8.36 8.85
N LEU A 132 -10.90 7.60 9.90
CA LEU A 132 -11.16 6.17 9.97
C LEU A 132 -12.66 5.86 9.89
N GLU A 133 -13.51 6.54 10.68
CA GLU A 133 -14.97 6.36 10.60
C GLU A 133 -15.51 6.71 9.21
N GLN A 134 -15.00 7.77 8.60
CA GLN A 134 -15.38 8.16 7.24
C GLN A 134 -15.06 7.07 6.21
N LEU A 135 -13.89 6.42 6.31
CA LEU A 135 -13.52 5.30 5.44
C LEU A 135 -14.41 4.07 5.67
N ILE A 136 -14.75 3.78 6.93
CA ILE A 136 -15.67 2.70 7.29
C ILE A 136 -17.05 2.96 6.70
N ASP A 137 -17.60 4.17 6.87
CA ASP A 137 -18.92 4.55 6.36
C ASP A 137 -18.98 4.50 4.81
N LEU A 138 -17.85 4.78 4.15
CA LEU A 138 -17.72 4.68 2.69
C LEU A 138 -17.50 3.23 2.21
N GLY A 139 -17.29 2.28 3.11
CA GLY A 139 -17.08 0.87 2.78
C GLY A 139 -15.69 0.58 2.20
N PHE A 140 -14.66 1.30 2.65
CA PHE A 140 -13.27 0.91 2.38
C PHE A 140 -12.94 -0.34 3.18
N ASP A 141 -12.17 -1.24 2.57
CA ASP A 141 -11.82 -2.53 3.19
C ASP A 141 -10.58 -2.41 4.07
N ARG A 142 -9.64 -1.51 3.71
CA ARG A 142 -8.35 -1.36 4.41
C ARG A 142 -7.88 0.10 4.45
N VAL A 143 -6.99 0.39 5.41
CA VAL A 143 -6.22 1.63 5.45
C VAL A 143 -4.75 1.35 5.76
N LEU A 144 -3.85 1.89 4.93
CA LEU A 144 -2.40 1.85 5.13
C LEU A 144 -1.96 3.11 5.87
N THR A 145 -1.32 2.93 7.02
CA THR A 145 -0.91 4.05 7.87
C THR A 145 0.42 3.81 8.58
N SER A 146 1.14 4.88 8.86
CA SER A 146 2.25 4.91 9.82
C SER A 146 1.85 5.52 11.17
N GLY A 147 0.55 5.73 11.41
CA GLY A 147 0.07 6.39 12.62
C GLY A 147 0.39 7.89 12.65
N GLN A 148 0.40 8.54 11.48
CA GLN A 148 0.75 9.97 11.30
C GLN A 148 2.20 10.33 11.70
N ALA A 149 3.06 9.33 11.92
CA ALA A 149 4.48 9.52 12.22
C ALA A 149 5.34 9.25 10.96
N MET A 150 6.64 9.50 11.06
CA MET A 150 7.57 9.19 9.98
C MET A 150 7.63 7.68 9.70
N THR A 151 7.56 6.88 10.77
CA THR A 151 7.57 5.42 10.69
C THR A 151 6.46 4.81 11.55
N ALA A 152 6.00 3.60 11.20
CA ALA A 152 5.00 2.88 11.98
C ALA A 152 5.44 2.57 13.42
N PRO A 153 6.72 2.22 13.71
CA PRO A 153 7.18 2.09 15.09
C PRO A 153 7.04 3.36 15.93
N GLU A 154 7.27 4.54 15.34
CA GLU A 154 7.06 5.84 16.02
C GLU A 154 5.58 6.15 16.22
N GLY A 155 4.73 5.80 15.26
CA GLY A 155 3.28 6.02 15.32
C GLY A 155 2.50 4.89 16.01
N ALA A 156 3.16 3.96 16.69
CA ALA A 156 2.54 2.75 17.22
C ALA A 156 1.35 3.02 18.17
N GLU A 157 1.39 4.09 18.96
CA GLU A 157 0.28 4.46 19.86
C GLU A 157 -0.98 4.86 19.07
N THR A 158 -0.80 5.67 18.02
CA THR A 158 -1.90 6.05 17.13
C THR A 158 -2.44 4.81 16.41
N ILE A 159 -1.56 3.95 15.87
CA ILE A 159 -1.98 2.71 15.19
C ILE A 159 -2.77 1.82 16.15
N ALA A 160 -2.32 1.61 17.38
CA ALA A 160 -3.04 0.83 18.40
C ALA A 160 -4.46 1.37 18.63
N SER A 161 -4.56 2.70 18.78
CA SER A 161 -5.85 3.39 18.95
C SER A 161 -6.78 3.22 17.74
N LEU A 162 -6.24 3.22 16.52
CA LEU A 162 -7.03 2.98 15.30
C LEU A 162 -7.46 1.53 15.19
N VAL A 163 -6.61 0.56 15.55
CA VAL A 163 -6.97 -0.87 15.61
C VAL A 163 -8.11 -1.10 16.61
N GLU A 164 -8.01 -0.52 17.80
CA GLU A 164 -9.08 -0.61 18.80
C GLU A 164 -10.40 0.00 18.29
N GLN A 165 -10.33 1.15 17.62
CA GLN A 165 -11.50 1.83 17.06
C GLN A 165 -12.11 1.07 15.89
N ALA A 166 -11.29 0.48 15.02
CA ALA A 166 -11.72 -0.25 13.83
C ALA A 166 -12.66 -1.40 14.17
N ARG A 167 -12.41 -2.17 15.24
CA ARG A 167 -13.24 -3.30 15.69
C ARG A 167 -13.64 -4.24 14.54
N ASP A 168 -12.68 -4.61 13.72
CA ASP A 168 -12.84 -5.47 12.54
C ASP A 168 -13.77 -4.92 11.43
N ARG A 169 -14.16 -3.63 11.50
CA ARG A 169 -14.99 -2.99 10.46
C ARG A 169 -14.17 -2.57 9.23
N ILE A 170 -12.87 -2.37 9.42
CA ILE A 170 -11.87 -2.05 8.40
C ILE A 170 -10.52 -2.59 8.87
N GLU A 171 -9.70 -3.09 7.96
CA GLU A 171 -8.37 -3.62 8.28
C GLU A 171 -7.33 -2.48 8.35
N ILE A 172 -6.52 -2.48 9.41
CA ILE A 172 -5.41 -1.54 9.57
C ILE A 172 -4.11 -2.22 9.14
N ILE A 173 -3.44 -1.66 8.13
CA ILE A 173 -2.14 -2.10 7.65
C ILE A 173 -1.08 -1.12 8.18
N ALA A 174 -0.16 -1.60 9.00
CA ALA A 174 0.96 -0.78 9.45
C ALA A 174 2.04 -0.73 8.37
N GLY A 175 2.47 0.47 7.97
CA GLY A 175 3.50 0.67 6.95
C GLY A 175 4.46 1.80 7.26
N SER A 176 5.59 1.81 6.58
CA SER A 176 6.75 2.69 6.76
C SER A 176 7.70 2.25 7.89
N GLY A 177 8.96 2.07 7.53
CA GLY A 177 10.03 1.78 8.49
C GLY A 177 9.98 0.38 9.11
N ILE A 178 9.16 -0.53 8.59
CA ILE A 178 9.05 -1.91 9.08
C ILE A 178 10.26 -2.72 8.63
N ARG A 179 10.86 -3.44 9.57
CA ARG A 179 12.05 -4.27 9.40
C ARG A 179 11.98 -5.50 10.33
N PRO A 180 12.72 -6.59 10.05
CA PRO A 180 12.73 -7.77 10.93
C PRO A 180 13.01 -7.45 12.39
N HIS A 181 13.90 -6.50 12.67
CA HIS A 181 14.28 -6.17 14.06
C HIS A 181 13.22 -5.40 14.86
N ASN A 182 12.15 -4.86 14.22
CA ASN A 182 11.13 -4.06 14.90
C ASN A 182 9.70 -4.57 14.71
N VAL A 183 9.46 -5.48 13.77
CA VAL A 183 8.11 -5.90 13.39
C VAL A 183 7.35 -6.59 14.52
N GLN A 184 7.99 -7.47 15.28
CA GLN A 184 7.33 -8.15 16.42
C GLN A 184 6.91 -7.17 17.52
N GLU A 185 7.79 -6.23 17.88
CA GLU A 185 7.46 -5.21 18.87
C GLU A 185 6.32 -4.31 18.39
N LEU A 186 6.31 -3.95 17.09
CA LEU A 186 5.21 -3.21 16.50
C LEU A 186 3.89 -3.99 16.61
N ILE A 187 3.86 -5.25 16.20
CA ILE A 187 2.68 -6.12 16.28
C ILE A 187 2.16 -6.20 17.72
N ARG A 188 3.07 -6.47 18.66
CA ARG A 188 2.72 -6.59 20.10
C ARG A 188 2.14 -5.29 20.67
N ARG A 189 2.65 -4.14 20.25
CA ARG A 189 2.20 -2.81 20.72
C ARG A 189 0.90 -2.38 20.10
N THR A 190 0.65 -2.73 18.85
CA THR A 190 -0.45 -2.17 18.05
C THR A 190 -1.62 -3.12 17.88
N GLY A 191 -1.38 -4.43 17.94
CA GLY A 191 -2.38 -5.44 17.63
C GLY A 191 -2.73 -5.56 16.15
N VAL A 192 -1.96 -4.94 15.23
CA VAL A 192 -2.17 -5.10 13.79
C VAL A 192 -2.00 -6.56 13.35
N THR A 193 -2.77 -6.95 12.37
CA THR A 193 -2.71 -8.29 11.75
C THR A 193 -2.06 -8.25 10.36
N GLN A 194 -1.71 -7.06 9.86
CA GLN A 194 -1.11 -6.85 8.55
C GLN A 194 0.01 -5.82 8.63
N VAL A 195 1.11 -6.10 7.94
CA VAL A 195 2.26 -5.20 7.82
C VAL A 195 2.63 -5.00 6.36
N HIS A 196 3.08 -3.78 6.02
CA HIS A 196 3.50 -3.37 4.69
C HIS A 196 4.95 -2.90 4.73
N ALA A 197 5.80 -3.49 3.93
CA ALA A 197 7.23 -3.21 3.93
C ALA A 197 7.86 -3.15 2.54
N SER A 198 8.89 -2.33 2.41
CA SER A 198 9.82 -2.38 1.30
C SER A 198 10.98 -3.32 1.65
N CYS A 199 11.09 -4.43 0.95
CA CYS A 199 12.20 -5.38 1.10
C CYS A 199 13.24 -5.20 0.00
N PHE A 200 13.54 -3.96 -0.37
CA PHE A 200 14.50 -3.66 -1.43
C PHE A 200 15.95 -3.81 -0.97
N ASP A 201 16.79 -4.23 -1.90
CA ASP A 201 18.25 -4.11 -1.79
C ASP A 201 18.71 -2.65 -1.84
N GLU A 202 19.97 -2.44 -1.49
CA GLU A 202 20.63 -1.18 -1.78
C GLU A 202 20.58 -0.91 -3.29
N PRO A 203 20.31 0.35 -3.68
CA PRO A 203 20.22 0.71 -5.09
C PRO A 203 21.50 0.33 -5.84
N ARG A 204 21.36 -0.43 -6.91
CA ARG A 204 22.48 -0.82 -7.78
C ARG A 204 22.33 -0.15 -9.14
N SER A 205 23.44 0.33 -9.70
CA SER A 205 23.50 0.77 -11.08
C SER A 205 23.91 -0.41 -11.97
N GLU A 206 23.26 -0.58 -13.11
CA GLU A 206 23.68 -1.57 -14.11
C GLU A 206 25.02 -1.19 -14.77
N LEU A 207 25.38 0.10 -14.68
CA LEU A 207 26.66 0.61 -15.18
C LEU A 207 27.52 1.05 -14.00
N GLU A 208 28.67 0.42 -13.84
CA GLU A 208 29.65 0.75 -12.81
C GLU A 208 30.07 2.23 -12.91
N GLY A 209 29.98 2.96 -11.80
CA GLY A 209 30.26 4.40 -11.75
C GLY A 209 29.18 5.33 -12.33
N SER A 210 28.04 4.80 -12.79
CA SER A 210 26.91 5.60 -13.27
C SER A 210 26.08 6.15 -12.12
N HIS A 211 25.68 7.43 -12.21
CA HIS A 211 24.68 8.04 -11.34
C HIS A 211 23.25 7.91 -11.88
N TYR A 212 23.10 7.32 -13.08
CA TYR A 212 21.81 7.11 -13.74
C TYR A 212 21.36 5.66 -13.60
N GLY A 213 20.05 5.45 -13.49
CA GLY A 213 19.48 4.11 -13.56
C GLY A 213 19.71 3.24 -12.33
N GLN A 214 19.83 3.84 -11.14
CA GLN A 214 19.82 3.07 -9.89
C GLN A 214 18.43 2.47 -9.67
N MET A 215 18.33 1.15 -9.81
CA MET A 215 17.10 0.41 -9.55
C MET A 215 17.16 -0.25 -8.19
N LYS A 216 16.04 -0.13 -7.45
CA LYS A 216 15.81 -0.94 -6.25
C LYS A 216 15.11 -2.20 -6.69
N ARG A 217 15.57 -3.36 -6.21
CA ARG A 217 14.97 -4.67 -6.46
C ARG A 217 14.57 -5.32 -5.15
N VAL A 218 13.49 -6.06 -5.17
CA VAL A 218 13.12 -6.89 -4.01
C VAL A 218 14.19 -7.93 -3.76
N ALA A 219 14.70 -7.97 -2.52
CA ALA A 219 15.68 -8.93 -2.04
C ALA A 219 14.95 -10.11 -1.37
N PRO A 220 15.02 -11.32 -1.93
CA PRO A 220 14.27 -12.45 -1.40
C PRO A 220 14.61 -12.77 0.06
N GLU A 221 15.88 -12.64 0.45
CA GLU A 221 16.32 -12.86 1.83
C GLU A 221 15.67 -11.89 2.81
N LYS A 222 15.47 -10.62 2.44
CA LYS A 222 14.79 -9.62 3.29
C LYS A 222 13.30 -9.91 3.44
N VAL A 223 12.68 -10.48 2.41
CA VAL A 223 11.27 -10.93 2.47
C VAL A 223 11.16 -12.12 3.41
N VAL A 224 12.01 -13.15 3.22
CA VAL A 224 12.05 -14.35 4.07
C VAL A 224 12.25 -13.95 5.54
N ASP A 225 13.26 -13.13 5.83
CA ASP A 225 13.55 -12.69 7.19
C ASP A 225 12.36 -11.96 7.83
N LEU A 226 11.71 -11.07 7.08
CA LEU A 226 10.54 -10.35 7.57
C LEU A 226 9.36 -11.29 7.84
N VAL A 227 9.05 -12.20 6.90
CA VAL A 227 7.95 -13.16 7.01
C VAL A 227 8.15 -14.10 8.20
N VAL A 228 9.36 -14.65 8.36
CA VAL A 228 9.69 -15.53 9.48
C VAL A 228 9.53 -14.82 10.81
N VAL A 229 10.10 -13.62 10.95
CA VAL A 229 10.04 -12.86 12.19
C VAL A 229 8.62 -12.37 12.48
N ALA A 230 7.86 -11.93 11.50
CA ALA A 230 6.48 -11.46 11.70
C ALA A 230 5.54 -12.59 12.17
N ASN A 231 5.86 -13.86 11.88
CA ASN A 231 5.05 -15.03 12.22
C ASN A 231 5.62 -15.84 13.40
N SER A 232 6.73 -15.43 13.99
CA SER A 232 7.30 -16.05 15.19
C SER A 232 6.76 -15.39 16.46
#